data_e54f80f8387fba199a790e9fb7973079
#
_entry.id   e54f80f8387fba199a790e9fb7973079
#
_cell.length_a   1.000
_cell.length_b   1.000
_cell.length_c   1.000
_cell.angle_alpha   90.00
_cell.angle_beta   90.00
_cell.angle_gamma   90.00
#
_symmetry.space_group_name_H-M   'P 1'
#
loop_
_entity.id
_entity.type
_entity.pdbx_description
1 polymer ?
#
loop_
_entity_poly.entity_id
_entity_poly.type
_entity_poly.pdbx_seq_one_letter_code
_entity_poly.pdbx_strand_id
1 'polypeptide(L)'
;MEFQGVSAIVTGGASGLGGATAKLLAGRGAKVAIFDLNEEIGSATAQALGGLFCKVNVTDEASVIAGIEEAEAAHGVARILVNCAGIAPAIKTVGRDNAPHPIDAFRKAVEINLIGTFIVISKFATKLAAADPVGEERGVIINTASVAAYDGQVGQAAYASSKGGVVGMTLPVARDLAQHKIRVMTIAPGTFLTPMLMGLPQAAQDSLGTQVPHPSRLGKPEEYAQLVESIIANPMLNGEVIRLDGAIRMAPR
;
A
#
# COMPACT_ATOMS: atom_id res chain seq x y z
N MET A 1 -2.02 -19.12 -0.92
CA MET A 1 -1.98 -19.17 0.58
C MET A 1 -3.39 -19.09 1.12
N GLU A 2 -3.72 -19.86 2.14
CA GLU A 2 -4.99 -19.73 2.89
C GLU A 2 -4.90 -18.59 3.90
N PHE A 3 -6.05 -18.06 4.33
CA PHE A 3 -6.08 -16.88 5.22
C PHE A 3 -6.20 -17.25 6.70
N GLN A 4 -6.88 -18.37 6.97
CA GLN A 4 -7.25 -18.75 8.33
C GLN A 4 -6.03 -18.89 9.25
N GLY A 5 -5.96 -18.07 10.27
CA GLY A 5 -4.89 -18.06 11.28
C GLY A 5 -3.55 -17.48 10.81
N VAL A 6 -3.44 -17.07 9.54
CA VAL A 6 -2.22 -16.49 9.00
C VAL A 6 -2.05 -15.04 9.50
N SER A 7 -0.83 -14.70 9.95
CA SER A 7 -0.51 -13.34 10.37
C SER A 7 -0.23 -12.43 9.17
N ALA A 8 -0.85 -11.25 9.17
CA ALA A 8 -0.75 -10.23 8.14
C ALA A 8 -0.42 -8.86 8.73
N ILE A 9 0.48 -8.12 8.09
CA ILE A 9 0.82 -6.74 8.41
C ILE A 9 0.29 -5.83 7.30
N VAL A 10 -0.43 -4.76 7.68
CA VAL A 10 -0.94 -3.75 6.74
C VAL A 10 -0.44 -2.38 7.17
N THR A 11 0.46 -1.76 6.39
CA THR A 11 0.89 -0.38 6.64
C THR A 11 -0.14 0.61 6.08
N GLY A 12 -0.33 1.76 6.76
CA GLY A 12 -1.44 2.65 6.42
C GLY A 12 -2.81 1.99 6.64
N GLY A 13 -2.86 1.01 7.55
CA GLY A 13 -4.02 0.15 7.79
C GLY A 13 -5.13 0.78 8.60
N ALA A 14 -4.95 1.99 9.12
CA ALA A 14 -5.97 2.69 9.90
C ALA A 14 -7.18 3.13 9.05
N SER A 15 -7.00 3.38 7.74
CA SER A 15 -8.06 3.93 6.89
C SER A 15 -7.87 3.62 5.40
N GLY A 16 -8.80 4.07 4.58
CA GLY A 16 -8.70 4.01 3.11
C GLY A 16 -8.48 2.60 2.56
N LEU A 17 -7.54 2.46 1.61
CA LEU A 17 -7.22 1.17 0.97
C LEU A 17 -6.67 0.16 1.97
N GLY A 18 -5.76 0.61 2.87
CA GLY A 18 -5.19 -0.23 3.92
C GLY A 18 -6.24 -0.71 4.91
N GLY A 19 -7.13 0.19 5.38
CA GLY A 19 -8.20 -0.17 6.31
C GLY A 19 -9.20 -1.18 5.72
N ALA A 20 -9.58 -1.00 4.44
CA ALA A 20 -10.44 -1.95 3.74
C ALA A 20 -9.74 -3.33 3.56
N THR A 21 -8.43 -3.31 3.27
CA THR A 21 -7.62 -4.53 3.19
C THR A 21 -7.54 -5.24 4.54
N ALA A 22 -7.24 -4.51 5.61
CA ALA A 22 -7.21 -5.06 6.97
C ALA A 22 -8.54 -5.71 7.34
N LYS A 23 -9.65 -5.03 7.04
CA LYS A 23 -11.01 -5.54 7.27
C LYS A 23 -11.29 -6.82 6.49
N LEU A 24 -10.94 -6.87 5.21
CA LEU A 24 -11.14 -8.06 4.39
C LEU A 24 -10.32 -9.24 4.93
N LEU A 25 -9.03 -9.03 5.19
CA LEU A 25 -8.15 -10.08 5.69
C LEU A 25 -8.62 -10.64 7.04
N ALA A 26 -9.00 -9.78 7.98
CA ALA A 26 -9.57 -10.20 9.26
C ALA A 26 -10.88 -10.98 9.07
N GLY A 27 -11.75 -10.53 8.16
CA GLY A 27 -12.99 -11.24 7.81
C GLY A 27 -12.76 -12.62 7.17
N ARG A 28 -11.57 -12.88 6.62
CA ARG A 28 -11.13 -14.19 6.10
C ARG A 28 -10.43 -15.03 7.17
N GLY A 29 -10.32 -14.55 8.39
CA GLY A 29 -9.70 -15.26 9.51
C GLY A 29 -8.20 -15.04 9.66
N ALA A 30 -7.61 -14.08 8.95
CA ALA A 30 -6.23 -13.67 9.18
C ALA A 30 -6.10 -12.87 10.49
N LYS A 31 -4.96 -13.01 11.15
CA LYS A 31 -4.57 -12.20 12.31
C LYS A 31 -3.88 -10.94 11.81
N VAL A 32 -4.56 -9.80 11.89
CA VAL A 32 -4.09 -8.57 11.26
C VAL A 32 -3.40 -7.64 12.27
N ALA A 33 -2.19 -7.21 11.94
CA ALA A 33 -1.51 -6.10 12.60
C ALA A 33 -1.57 -4.84 11.70
N ILE A 34 -2.11 -3.76 12.23
CA ILE A 34 -2.22 -2.46 11.57
C ILE A 34 -1.02 -1.60 11.97
N PHE A 35 -0.22 -1.19 10.98
CA PHE A 35 0.88 -0.25 11.14
C PHE A 35 0.45 1.13 10.64
N ASP A 36 0.36 2.10 11.54
CA ASP A 36 -0.04 3.46 11.19
C ASP A 36 0.57 4.46 12.18
N LEU A 37 0.63 5.74 11.79
CA LEU A 37 1.00 6.83 12.68
C LEU A 37 -0.19 7.35 13.50
N ASN A 38 -1.40 7.20 12.97
CA ASN A 38 -2.62 7.66 13.63
C ASN A 38 -3.08 6.65 14.67
N GLU A 39 -2.70 6.89 15.91
CA GLU A 39 -2.97 6.00 17.04
C GLU A 39 -4.47 5.90 17.37
N GLU A 40 -5.20 6.99 17.26
CA GLU A 40 -6.64 7.03 17.57
C GLU A 40 -7.44 6.16 16.58
N ILE A 41 -7.29 6.47 15.29
CA ILE A 41 -8.03 5.73 14.24
C ILE A 41 -7.50 4.30 14.13
N GLY A 42 -6.18 4.11 14.20
CA GLY A 42 -5.55 2.80 14.09
C GLY A 42 -5.96 1.84 15.20
N SER A 43 -5.97 2.31 16.46
CA SER A 43 -6.41 1.50 17.60
C SER A 43 -7.90 1.15 17.51
N ALA A 44 -8.75 2.11 17.14
CA ALA A 44 -10.18 1.86 16.96
C ALA A 44 -10.44 0.84 15.84
N THR A 45 -9.72 0.97 14.71
CA THR A 45 -9.81 0.02 13.58
C THR A 45 -9.34 -1.37 14.00
N ALA A 46 -8.18 -1.49 14.65
CA ALA A 46 -7.66 -2.76 15.12
C ALA A 46 -8.62 -3.44 16.10
N GLN A 47 -9.16 -2.70 17.06
CA GLN A 47 -10.14 -3.21 18.01
C GLN A 47 -11.39 -3.74 17.32
N ALA A 48 -11.92 -3.01 16.34
CA ALA A 48 -13.11 -3.43 15.58
C ALA A 48 -12.88 -4.73 14.77
N LEU A 49 -11.63 -5.01 14.41
CA LEU A 49 -11.24 -6.20 13.64
C LEU A 49 -10.76 -7.37 14.51
N GLY A 50 -10.64 -7.17 15.83
CA GLY A 50 -9.98 -8.13 16.72
C GLY A 50 -8.50 -8.31 16.39
N GLY A 51 -7.87 -7.28 15.82
CA GLY A 51 -6.47 -7.23 15.41
C GLY A 51 -5.59 -6.48 16.40
N LEU A 52 -4.34 -6.24 15.97
CA LEU A 52 -3.34 -5.48 16.74
C LEU A 52 -3.07 -4.13 16.06
N PHE A 53 -2.90 -3.08 16.85
CA PHE A 53 -2.37 -1.80 16.38
C PHE A 53 -0.94 -1.64 16.85
N CYS A 54 -0.03 -1.32 15.93
CA CYS A 54 1.35 -0.93 16.23
C CYS A 54 1.59 0.47 15.64
N LYS A 55 2.04 1.41 16.48
CA LYS A 55 2.39 2.76 16.03
C LYS A 55 3.73 2.72 15.30
N VAL A 56 3.70 2.70 13.98
CA VAL A 56 4.89 2.54 13.15
C VAL A 56 5.07 3.71 12.18
N ASN A 57 6.27 4.29 12.22
CA ASN A 57 6.75 5.20 11.16
C ASN A 57 7.54 4.39 10.14
N VAL A 58 7.02 4.25 8.92
CA VAL A 58 7.66 3.45 7.86
C VAL A 58 9.02 4.00 7.41
N THR A 59 9.35 5.27 7.71
CA THR A 59 10.65 5.90 7.38
C THR A 59 11.70 5.68 8.45
N ASP A 60 11.33 5.08 9.58
CA ASP A 60 12.23 4.78 10.70
C ASP A 60 12.43 3.26 10.82
N GLU A 61 13.64 2.80 10.52
CA GLU A 61 13.98 1.37 10.57
C GLU A 61 13.74 0.75 11.96
N ALA A 62 14.08 1.46 13.04
CA ALA A 62 13.89 0.95 14.39
C ALA A 62 12.40 0.80 14.72
N SER A 63 11.57 1.78 14.32
CA SER A 63 10.11 1.72 14.46
C SER A 63 9.52 0.54 13.69
N VAL A 64 9.98 0.30 12.45
CA VAL A 64 9.52 -0.83 11.64
C VAL A 64 9.90 -2.17 12.27
N ILE A 65 11.14 -2.31 12.74
CA ILE A 65 11.61 -3.54 13.41
C ILE A 65 10.78 -3.84 14.64
N ALA A 66 10.60 -2.84 15.52
CA ALA A 66 9.80 -2.99 16.74
C ALA A 66 8.35 -3.37 16.43
N GLY A 67 7.73 -2.74 15.44
CA GLY A 67 6.36 -3.10 15.02
C GLY A 67 6.24 -4.52 14.50
N ILE A 68 7.20 -5.00 13.69
CA ILE A 68 7.21 -6.39 13.20
C ILE A 68 7.37 -7.36 14.38
N GLU A 69 8.26 -7.09 15.33
CA GLU A 69 8.48 -7.93 16.51
C GLU A 69 7.22 -7.99 17.40
N GLU A 70 6.55 -6.87 17.60
CA GLU A 70 5.29 -6.81 18.34
C GLU A 70 4.19 -7.61 17.63
N ALA A 71 4.05 -7.46 16.30
CA ALA A 71 3.07 -8.20 15.51
C ALA A 71 3.33 -9.72 15.55
N GLU A 72 4.59 -10.14 15.43
CA GLU A 72 4.96 -11.55 15.47
C GLU A 72 4.83 -12.17 16.88
N ALA A 73 5.08 -11.40 17.93
CA ALA A 73 4.86 -11.84 19.30
C ALA A 73 3.36 -12.11 19.59
N ALA A 74 2.47 -11.29 19.02
CA ALA A 74 1.03 -11.44 19.20
C ALA A 74 0.39 -12.50 18.29
N HIS A 75 0.83 -12.58 17.03
CA HIS A 75 0.13 -13.31 15.97
C HIS A 75 0.94 -14.47 15.37
N GLY A 76 2.22 -14.60 15.71
CA GLY A 76 3.17 -15.50 15.07
C GLY A 76 3.74 -14.91 13.78
N VAL A 77 4.56 -15.70 13.08
CA VAL A 77 5.29 -15.25 11.87
C VAL A 77 4.36 -14.60 10.86
N ALA A 78 4.63 -13.34 10.53
CA ALA A 78 3.86 -12.60 9.54
C ALA A 78 4.20 -13.08 8.12
N ARG A 79 3.18 -13.52 7.37
CA ARG A 79 3.33 -14.10 6.03
C ARG A 79 2.75 -13.24 4.91
N ILE A 80 1.93 -12.27 5.27
CA ILE A 80 1.32 -11.32 4.33
C ILE A 80 1.73 -9.92 4.74
N LEU A 81 2.31 -9.17 3.80
CA LEU A 81 2.58 -7.75 3.95
C LEU A 81 1.84 -6.97 2.87
N VAL A 82 1.05 -5.98 3.28
CA VAL A 82 0.40 -5.05 2.34
C VAL A 82 0.84 -3.63 2.68
N ASN A 83 1.60 -3.01 1.79
CA ASN A 83 2.12 -1.66 1.94
C ASN A 83 1.14 -0.64 1.35
N CYS A 84 0.35 0.03 2.21
CA CYS A 84 -0.58 1.10 1.82
C CYS A 84 -0.20 2.47 2.40
N ALA A 85 0.79 2.56 3.30
CA ALA A 85 1.24 3.84 3.84
C ALA A 85 1.78 4.75 2.72
N GLY A 86 1.36 6.01 2.72
CA GLY A 86 1.82 6.96 1.72
C GLY A 86 1.11 8.31 1.78
N ILE A 87 1.67 9.28 1.07
CA ILE A 87 1.15 10.64 0.92
C ILE A 87 1.08 11.01 -0.56
N ALA A 88 0.19 11.92 -0.93
CA ALA A 88 -0.01 12.38 -2.31
C ALA A 88 0.08 13.92 -2.41
N PRO A 89 1.26 14.52 -2.26
CA PRO A 89 1.42 15.97 -2.43
C PRO A 89 1.18 16.37 -3.89
N ALA A 90 0.51 17.52 -4.07
CA ALA A 90 0.26 18.12 -5.38
C ALA A 90 0.85 19.52 -5.42
N ILE A 91 2.13 19.62 -5.82
CA ILE A 91 2.89 20.88 -5.88
C ILE A 91 3.57 20.97 -7.25
N LYS A 92 3.34 22.07 -7.97
CA LYS A 92 3.92 22.29 -9.30
C LYS A 92 5.45 22.49 -9.23
N THR A 93 6.16 22.09 -10.28
CA THR A 93 7.61 22.31 -10.44
C THR A 93 7.94 23.79 -10.41
N VAL A 94 7.11 24.62 -11.06
CA VAL A 94 7.12 26.08 -10.92
C VAL A 94 5.75 26.51 -10.41
N GLY A 95 5.70 27.07 -9.23
CA GLY A 95 4.51 27.57 -8.56
C GLY A 95 4.08 28.96 -9.02
N ARG A 96 3.21 29.61 -8.24
CA ARG A 96 2.87 31.03 -8.44
C ARG A 96 4.12 31.88 -8.23
N ASP A 97 4.17 33.03 -8.88
CA ASP A 97 5.28 33.98 -8.77
C ASP A 97 6.65 33.38 -9.14
N ASN A 98 6.66 32.37 -10.02
CA ASN A 98 7.85 31.62 -10.43
C ASN A 98 8.62 30.98 -9.26
N ALA A 99 7.98 30.72 -8.14
CA ALA A 99 8.60 30.03 -7.03
C ALA A 99 8.94 28.57 -7.40
N PRO A 100 10.15 28.07 -7.09
CA PRO A 100 10.52 26.70 -7.37
C PRO A 100 9.76 25.72 -6.44
N HIS A 101 9.62 24.46 -6.87
CA HIS A 101 9.09 23.40 -6.01
C HIS A 101 9.93 23.27 -4.73
N PRO A 102 9.32 23.26 -3.53
CA PRO A 102 10.06 23.04 -2.28
C PRO A 102 10.69 21.65 -2.27
N ILE A 103 12.01 21.57 -2.28
CA ILE A 103 12.72 20.29 -2.38
C ILE A 103 12.40 19.33 -1.21
N ASP A 104 12.11 19.85 -0.04
CA ASP A 104 11.77 19.03 1.12
C ASP A 104 10.40 18.34 0.97
N ALA A 105 9.46 18.95 0.24
CA ALA A 105 8.19 18.30 -0.10
C ALA A 105 8.42 17.12 -1.08
N PHE A 106 9.35 17.29 -2.04
CA PHE A 106 9.76 16.20 -2.94
C PHE A 106 10.44 15.07 -2.16
N ARG A 107 11.43 15.40 -1.33
CA ARG A 107 12.13 14.43 -0.47
C ARG A 107 11.14 13.66 0.40
N LYS A 108 10.22 14.36 1.07
CA LYS A 108 9.22 13.72 1.94
C LYS A 108 8.35 12.72 1.21
N ALA A 109 7.93 13.02 -0.03
CA ALA A 109 7.14 12.09 -0.83
C ALA A 109 7.94 10.83 -1.19
N VAL A 110 9.19 10.98 -1.61
CA VAL A 110 10.10 9.85 -1.92
C VAL A 110 10.42 9.06 -0.66
N GLU A 111 10.70 9.73 0.44
CA GLU A 111 11.05 9.12 1.73
C GLU A 111 9.91 8.22 2.25
N ILE A 112 8.69 8.73 2.28
CA ILE A 112 7.56 7.96 2.80
C ILE A 112 7.12 6.87 1.81
N ASN A 113 6.88 7.25 0.53
CA ASN A 113 6.21 6.36 -0.41
C ASN A 113 7.13 5.29 -1.00
N LEU A 114 8.41 5.58 -1.15
CA LEU A 114 9.38 4.68 -1.80
C LEU A 114 10.34 4.08 -0.78
N ILE A 115 11.12 4.92 -0.08
CA ILE A 115 12.14 4.44 0.85
C ILE A 115 11.46 3.73 2.03
N GLY A 116 10.40 4.31 2.59
CA GLY A 116 9.63 3.70 3.67
C GLY A 116 9.03 2.35 3.27
N THR A 117 8.45 2.26 2.06
CA THR A 117 7.97 0.98 1.53
C THR A 117 9.10 -0.05 1.45
N PHE A 118 10.29 0.34 0.95
CA PHE A 118 11.43 -0.57 0.85
C PHE A 118 11.98 -0.98 2.21
N ILE A 119 12.02 -0.08 3.20
CA ILE A 119 12.40 -0.41 4.59
C ILE A 119 11.51 -1.52 5.11
N VAL A 120 10.18 -1.36 5.02
CA VAL A 120 9.23 -2.38 5.50
C VAL A 120 9.42 -3.70 4.77
N ILE A 121 9.55 -3.68 3.43
CA ILE A 121 9.84 -4.88 2.61
C ILE A 121 11.10 -5.60 3.13
N SER A 122 12.19 -4.87 3.27
CA SER A 122 13.49 -5.44 3.65
C SER A 122 13.44 -6.09 5.03
N LYS A 123 12.88 -5.40 6.04
CA LYS A 123 12.81 -5.94 7.42
C LYS A 123 11.84 -7.13 7.51
N PHE A 124 10.68 -7.04 6.87
CA PHE A 124 9.71 -8.13 6.79
C PHE A 124 10.30 -9.36 6.08
N ALA A 125 10.89 -9.19 4.90
CA ALA A 125 11.45 -10.30 4.13
C ALA A 125 12.60 -10.99 4.86
N THR A 126 13.46 -10.24 5.59
CA THR A 126 14.54 -10.81 6.39
C THR A 126 14.00 -11.73 7.49
N LYS A 127 12.97 -11.32 8.22
CA LYS A 127 12.32 -12.17 9.24
C LYS A 127 11.67 -13.39 8.60
N LEU A 128 10.89 -13.19 7.54
CA LEU A 128 10.15 -14.25 6.86
C LEU A 128 11.06 -15.28 6.18
N ALA A 129 12.21 -14.86 5.66
CA ALA A 129 13.19 -15.77 5.03
C ALA A 129 13.74 -16.84 5.99
N ALA A 130 13.75 -16.55 7.30
CA ALA A 130 14.19 -17.49 8.33
C ALA A 130 13.08 -18.48 8.76
N ALA A 131 11.82 -18.25 8.39
CA ALA A 131 10.71 -19.11 8.74
C ALA A 131 10.59 -20.31 7.79
N ASP A 132 9.97 -21.40 8.23
CA ASP A 132 9.65 -22.52 7.37
C ASP A 132 8.57 -22.14 6.35
N PRO A 133 8.64 -22.67 5.11
CA PRO A 133 7.57 -22.45 4.13
C PRO A 133 6.27 -23.17 4.57
N VAL A 134 5.15 -22.61 4.13
CA VAL A 134 3.83 -23.24 4.24
C VAL A 134 3.38 -23.58 2.83
N GLY A 135 3.35 -24.86 2.49
CA GLY A 135 3.18 -25.30 1.10
C GLY A 135 4.35 -24.86 0.21
N GLU A 136 4.04 -24.18 -0.89
CA GLU A 136 5.06 -23.78 -1.88
C GLU A 136 5.77 -22.46 -1.52
N GLU A 137 5.22 -21.65 -0.63
CA GLU A 137 5.70 -20.30 -0.35
C GLU A 137 5.86 -20.01 1.15
N ARG A 138 6.71 -19.02 1.47
CA ARG A 138 6.80 -18.45 2.82
C ARG A 138 5.81 -17.32 3.02
N GLY A 139 5.57 -16.52 1.99
CA GLY A 139 4.63 -15.40 2.06
C GLY A 139 4.58 -14.55 0.82
N VAL A 140 3.83 -13.46 0.92
CA VAL A 140 3.59 -12.52 -0.18
C VAL A 140 3.64 -11.08 0.32
N ILE A 141 4.27 -10.22 -0.48
CA ILE A 141 4.35 -8.77 -0.30
C ILE A 141 3.55 -8.10 -1.41
N ILE A 142 2.64 -7.21 -1.04
CA ILE A 142 1.82 -6.44 -1.99
C ILE A 142 2.03 -4.96 -1.73
N ASN A 143 2.53 -4.24 -2.73
CA ASN A 143 2.81 -2.82 -2.64
C ASN A 143 1.71 -2.00 -3.32
N THR A 144 1.52 -0.76 -2.86
CA THR A 144 0.60 0.19 -3.45
C THR A 144 1.37 1.26 -4.23
N ALA A 145 1.35 1.17 -5.54
CA ALA A 145 1.79 2.24 -6.44
C ALA A 145 0.64 3.24 -6.69
N SER A 146 0.48 3.70 -7.90
CA SER A 146 -0.62 4.54 -8.40
C SER A 146 -0.56 4.56 -9.93
N VAL A 147 -1.69 4.80 -10.59
CA VAL A 147 -1.71 5.15 -12.02
C VAL A 147 -0.90 6.41 -12.30
N ALA A 148 -0.71 7.29 -11.30
CA ALA A 148 0.16 8.46 -11.41
C ALA A 148 1.63 8.11 -11.71
N ALA A 149 2.06 6.88 -11.49
CA ALA A 149 3.37 6.38 -11.93
C ALA A 149 3.51 6.36 -13.46
N TYR A 150 2.40 6.31 -14.18
CA TYR A 150 2.32 6.23 -15.64
C TYR A 150 1.72 7.51 -16.24
N ASP A 151 0.64 8.00 -15.65
CA ASP A 151 -0.21 9.07 -16.17
C ASP A 151 -0.19 10.27 -15.20
N GLY A 152 0.99 10.68 -14.70
CA GLY A 152 1.12 11.76 -13.71
C GLY A 152 0.55 13.08 -14.19
N GLN A 153 -0.20 13.76 -13.32
CA GLN A 153 -0.85 15.04 -13.59
C GLN A 153 0.02 16.24 -13.18
N VAL A 154 -0.40 17.42 -13.58
CA VAL A 154 0.22 18.69 -13.17
C VAL A 154 0.29 18.75 -11.63
N GLY A 155 1.50 19.01 -11.12
CA GLY A 155 1.77 19.08 -9.68
C GLY A 155 2.15 17.73 -9.05
N GLN A 156 2.10 16.62 -9.76
CA GLN A 156 2.38 15.30 -9.21
C GLN A 156 3.84 14.82 -9.39
N ALA A 157 4.79 15.67 -9.75
CA ALA A 157 6.17 15.23 -10.02
C ALA A 157 6.76 14.40 -8.86
N ALA A 158 6.68 14.86 -7.62
CA ALA A 158 7.17 14.14 -6.46
C ALA A 158 6.40 12.83 -6.22
N TYR A 159 5.07 12.89 -6.28
CA TYR A 159 4.21 11.72 -6.09
C TYR A 159 4.42 10.67 -7.18
N ALA A 160 4.37 11.09 -8.45
CA ALA A 160 4.56 10.21 -9.60
C ALA A 160 5.95 9.55 -9.58
N SER A 161 7.02 10.31 -9.25
CA SER A 161 8.37 9.76 -9.09
C SER A 161 8.44 8.71 -7.99
N SER A 162 7.84 8.98 -6.83
CA SER A 162 7.83 8.02 -5.73
C SER A 162 7.09 6.72 -6.09
N LYS A 163 5.94 6.83 -6.76
CA LYS A 163 5.14 5.67 -7.18
C LYS A 163 5.73 4.96 -8.40
N GLY A 164 6.42 5.69 -9.28
CA GLY A 164 7.25 5.11 -10.35
C GLY A 164 8.41 4.29 -9.80
N GLY A 165 9.03 4.73 -8.70
CA GLY A 165 10.03 3.94 -7.97
C GLY A 165 9.47 2.65 -7.41
N VAL A 166 8.26 2.66 -6.82
CA VAL A 166 7.58 1.43 -6.34
C VAL A 166 7.31 0.46 -7.50
N VAL A 167 6.88 0.96 -8.67
CA VAL A 167 6.73 0.15 -9.89
C VAL A 167 8.07 -0.46 -10.29
N GLY A 168 9.13 0.37 -10.37
CA GLY A 168 10.45 -0.05 -10.82
C GLY A 168 11.11 -1.10 -9.92
N MET A 169 10.88 -1.05 -8.60
CA MET A 169 11.47 -2.02 -7.67
C MET A 169 10.69 -3.36 -7.62
N THR A 170 9.49 -3.45 -8.16
CA THR A 170 8.63 -4.65 -8.03
C THR A 170 9.31 -5.91 -8.55
N LEU A 171 9.74 -5.91 -9.80
CA LEU A 171 10.35 -7.09 -10.43
C LEU A 171 11.73 -7.44 -9.85
N PRO A 172 12.66 -6.49 -9.64
CA PRO A 172 13.93 -6.79 -8.97
C PRO A 172 13.75 -7.43 -7.61
N VAL A 173 12.90 -6.86 -6.74
CA VAL A 173 12.65 -7.41 -5.40
C VAL A 173 12.00 -8.79 -5.47
N ALA A 174 11.05 -9.02 -6.41
CA ALA A 174 10.47 -10.34 -6.62
C ALA A 174 11.52 -11.39 -7.01
N ARG A 175 12.50 -11.01 -7.85
CA ARG A 175 13.61 -11.89 -8.26
C ARG A 175 14.57 -12.17 -7.12
N ASP A 176 14.93 -11.15 -6.33
CA ASP A 176 15.81 -11.29 -5.16
C ASP A 176 15.19 -12.25 -4.13
N LEU A 177 13.86 -12.16 -3.93
CA LEU A 177 13.15 -12.93 -2.92
C LEU A 177 12.65 -14.29 -3.40
N ALA A 178 12.77 -14.61 -4.70
CA ALA A 178 12.33 -15.89 -5.27
C ALA A 178 13.01 -17.10 -4.61
N GLN A 179 14.32 -17.03 -4.37
CA GLN A 179 15.05 -18.09 -3.66
C GLN A 179 14.55 -18.31 -2.21
N HIS A 180 13.94 -17.27 -1.61
CA HIS A 180 13.30 -17.32 -0.29
C HIS A 180 11.84 -17.72 -0.36
N LYS A 181 11.30 -18.05 -1.55
CA LYS A 181 9.88 -18.41 -1.75
C LYS A 181 8.92 -17.32 -1.24
N ILE A 182 9.27 -16.05 -1.42
CA ILE A 182 8.45 -14.89 -1.10
C ILE A 182 8.08 -14.20 -2.41
N ARG A 183 6.78 -14.03 -2.64
CA ARG A 183 6.26 -13.33 -3.82
C ARG A 183 6.15 -11.82 -3.57
N VAL A 184 6.30 -11.04 -4.63
CA VAL A 184 6.13 -9.59 -4.58
C VAL A 184 5.25 -9.14 -5.73
N MET A 185 4.18 -8.44 -5.41
CA MET A 185 3.26 -7.85 -6.39
C MET A 185 3.06 -6.37 -6.09
N THR A 186 2.64 -5.62 -7.06
CA THR A 186 2.25 -4.22 -6.88
C THR A 186 0.90 -3.97 -7.52
N ILE A 187 0.04 -3.25 -6.82
CA ILE A 187 -1.21 -2.72 -7.38
C ILE A 187 -1.00 -1.23 -7.66
N ALA A 188 -1.39 -0.78 -8.83
CA ALA A 188 -1.46 0.63 -9.21
C ALA A 188 -2.92 1.06 -9.30
N PRO A 189 -3.51 1.55 -8.19
CA PRO A 189 -4.90 1.98 -8.18
C PRO A 189 -5.08 3.28 -8.97
N GLY A 190 -6.25 3.44 -9.58
CA GLY A 190 -6.76 4.68 -10.14
C GLY A 190 -7.32 5.60 -9.06
N THR A 191 -8.42 6.28 -9.36
CA THR A 191 -9.11 7.16 -8.41
C THR A 191 -10.06 6.36 -7.52
N PHE A 192 -9.72 6.24 -6.24
CA PHE A 192 -10.50 5.50 -5.25
C PHE A 192 -11.08 6.42 -4.18
N LEU A 193 -12.27 6.10 -3.68
CA LEU A 193 -12.95 6.83 -2.61
C LEU A 193 -12.24 6.59 -1.27
N THR A 194 -11.17 7.34 -1.05
CA THR A 194 -10.39 7.34 0.20
C THR A 194 -10.73 8.55 1.05
N PRO A 195 -10.40 8.60 2.35
CA PRO A 195 -10.62 9.77 3.19
C PRO A 195 -10.10 11.07 2.58
N MET A 196 -8.99 11.02 1.83
CA MET A 196 -8.44 12.19 1.12
C MET A 196 -9.43 12.71 0.05
N LEU A 197 -10.04 11.84 -0.76
CA LEU A 197 -11.01 12.23 -1.77
C LEU A 197 -12.38 12.57 -1.18
N MET A 198 -12.76 11.91 -0.08
CA MET A 198 -14.00 12.23 0.64
C MET A 198 -14.01 13.65 1.22
N GLY A 199 -12.84 14.24 1.46
CA GLY A 199 -12.72 15.64 1.86
C GLY A 199 -13.00 16.66 0.75
N LEU A 200 -13.14 16.23 -0.51
CA LEU A 200 -13.52 17.10 -1.63
C LEU A 200 -15.04 17.33 -1.69
N PRO A 201 -15.50 18.48 -2.23
CA PRO A 201 -16.91 18.69 -2.53
C PRO A 201 -17.47 17.57 -3.43
N GLN A 202 -18.75 17.19 -3.23
CA GLN A 202 -19.39 16.09 -3.96
C GLN A 202 -19.27 16.25 -5.49
N ALA A 203 -19.47 17.47 -6.01
CA ALA A 203 -19.33 17.76 -7.43
C ALA A 203 -17.93 17.46 -7.99
N ALA A 204 -16.87 17.61 -7.18
CA ALA A 204 -15.51 17.25 -7.57
C ALA A 204 -15.31 15.73 -7.56
N GLN A 205 -15.89 15.03 -6.56
CA GLN A 205 -15.87 13.56 -6.52
C GLN A 205 -16.60 12.98 -7.74
N ASP A 206 -17.77 13.50 -8.09
CA ASP A 206 -18.54 13.07 -9.24
C ASP A 206 -17.80 13.33 -10.55
N SER A 207 -17.17 14.51 -10.68
CA SER A 207 -16.34 14.85 -11.85
C SER A 207 -15.15 13.90 -12.02
N LEU A 208 -14.50 13.52 -10.94
CA LEU A 208 -13.41 12.54 -10.98
C LEU A 208 -13.93 11.13 -11.33
N GLY A 209 -15.10 10.78 -10.82
CA GLY A 209 -15.73 9.49 -11.10
C GLY A 209 -16.10 9.33 -12.57
N THR A 210 -16.63 10.38 -13.20
CA THR A 210 -17.02 10.35 -14.64
C THR A 210 -15.83 10.26 -15.59
N GLN A 211 -14.60 10.51 -15.14
CA GLN A 211 -13.38 10.32 -15.94
C GLN A 211 -12.99 8.83 -16.04
N VAL A 212 -13.54 7.97 -15.20
CA VAL A 212 -13.31 6.52 -15.27
C VAL A 212 -14.19 5.93 -16.35
N PRO A 213 -13.62 5.28 -17.39
CA PRO A 213 -14.40 4.72 -18.49
C PRO A 213 -15.43 3.68 -18.05
N HIS A 214 -15.05 2.68 -17.23
CA HIS A 214 -15.99 1.71 -16.71
C HIS A 214 -15.42 0.96 -15.49
N PRO A 215 -16.17 0.85 -14.39
CA PRO A 215 -17.45 1.55 -14.12
C PRO A 215 -17.20 3.05 -13.95
N SER A 216 -18.14 3.89 -14.45
CA SER A 216 -17.99 5.35 -14.43
C SER A 216 -18.28 5.91 -13.04
N ARG A 217 -17.37 5.68 -12.12
CA ARG A 217 -17.37 6.10 -10.71
C ARG A 217 -15.98 5.96 -10.10
N LEU A 218 -15.80 6.54 -8.93
CA LEU A 218 -14.63 6.25 -8.10
C LEU A 218 -14.59 4.77 -7.70
N GLY A 219 -13.41 4.19 -7.66
CA GLY A 219 -13.20 2.85 -7.10
C GLY A 219 -13.53 2.83 -5.59
N LYS A 220 -14.06 1.72 -5.11
CA LYS A 220 -14.30 1.51 -3.68
C LYS A 220 -13.08 0.85 -3.05
N PRO A 221 -12.67 1.23 -1.83
CA PRO A 221 -11.55 0.59 -1.13
C PRO A 221 -11.67 -0.94 -1.05
N GLU A 222 -12.88 -1.46 -0.96
CA GLU A 222 -13.16 -2.90 -0.94
C GLU A 222 -12.76 -3.59 -2.26
N GLU A 223 -12.82 -2.89 -3.40
CA GLU A 223 -12.40 -3.45 -4.70
C GLU A 223 -10.88 -3.59 -4.77
N TYR A 224 -10.14 -2.69 -4.11
CA TYR A 224 -8.71 -2.85 -3.92
C TYR A 224 -8.40 -4.07 -3.04
N ALA A 225 -9.10 -4.21 -1.92
CA ALA A 225 -8.93 -5.34 -0.99
C ALA A 225 -9.26 -6.69 -1.66
N GLN A 226 -10.24 -6.75 -2.57
CA GLN A 226 -10.56 -7.94 -3.37
C GLN A 226 -9.40 -8.33 -4.30
N LEU A 227 -8.70 -7.36 -4.89
CA LEU A 227 -7.53 -7.66 -5.70
C LEU A 227 -6.37 -8.16 -4.83
N VAL A 228 -6.16 -7.59 -3.64
CA VAL A 228 -5.20 -8.11 -2.65
C VAL A 228 -5.51 -9.57 -2.32
N GLU A 229 -6.76 -9.91 -2.03
CA GLU A 229 -7.21 -11.29 -1.78
C GLU A 229 -6.86 -12.21 -2.96
N SER A 230 -7.18 -11.78 -4.18
CA SER A 230 -6.91 -12.54 -5.41
C SER A 230 -5.40 -12.80 -5.60
N ILE A 231 -4.55 -11.81 -5.31
CA ILE A 231 -3.09 -11.96 -5.39
C ILE A 231 -2.57 -12.95 -4.34
N ILE A 232 -3.09 -12.90 -3.12
CA ILE A 232 -2.69 -13.83 -2.05
C ILE A 232 -3.08 -15.27 -2.43
N ALA A 233 -4.30 -15.45 -2.95
CA ALA A 233 -4.83 -16.77 -3.31
C ALA A 233 -4.15 -17.40 -4.54
N ASN A 234 -3.59 -16.60 -5.46
CA ASN A 234 -3.00 -17.10 -6.70
C ASN A 234 -1.45 -17.10 -6.64
N PRO A 235 -0.80 -18.25 -6.40
CA PRO A 235 0.65 -18.34 -6.24
C PRO A 235 1.45 -18.04 -7.51
N MET A 236 0.80 -18.03 -8.70
CA MET A 236 1.47 -17.72 -9.96
C MET A 236 1.67 -16.22 -10.19
N LEU A 237 0.98 -15.36 -9.42
CA LEU A 237 1.15 -13.91 -9.47
C LEU A 237 2.41 -13.50 -8.69
N ASN A 238 3.46 -13.10 -9.42
CA ASN A 238 4.74 -12.67 -8.85
C ASN A 238 5.48 -11.73 -9.80
N GLY A 239 6.02 -10.63 -9.28
CA GLY A 239 6.87 -9.70 -10.03
C GLY A 239 6.13 -8.73 -10.95
N GLU A 240 4.80 -8.63 -10.89
CA GLU A 240 4.00 -7.83 -11.80
C GLU A 240 3.33 -6.63 -11.10
N VAL A 241 2.97 -5.64 -11.89
CA VAL A 241 2.20 -4.46 -11.48
C VAL A 241 0.83 -4.49 -12.15
N ILE A 242 -0.21 -4.56 -11.37
CA ILE A 242 -1.59 -4.60 -11.87
C ILE A 242 -2.23 -3.20 -11.72
N ARG A 243 -2.61 -2.59 -12.84
CA ARG A 243 -3.43 -1.38 -12.82
C ARG A 243 -4.87 -1.76 -12.43
N LEU A 244 -5.38 -1.15 -11.37
CA LEU A 244 -6.76 -1.31 -10.91
C LEU A 244 -7.45 0.06 -11.03
N ASP A 245 -7.96 0.39 -12.20
CA ASP A 245 -8.24 1.78 -12.56
C ASP A 245 -9.48 2.01 -13.45
N GLY A 246 -10.26 0.96 -13.76
CA GLY A 246 -11.43 1.09 -14.64
C GLY A 246 -11.07 1.60 -16.05
N ALA A 247 -9.85 1.35 -16.51
CA ALA A 247 -9.29 1.79 -17.79
C ALA A 247 -9.02 3.30 -17.88
N ILE A 248 -8.97 4.03 -16.76
CA ILE A 248 -8.64 5.46 -16.80
C ILE A 248 -7.20 5.68 -17.32
N ARG A 249 -7.04 6.71 -18.13
CA ARG A 249 -5.77 7.36 -18.41
C ARG A 249 -5.95 8.82 -17.98
N MET A 250 -5.20 9.22 -16.96
CA MET A 250 -5.43 10.51 -16.33
C MET A 250 -5.13 11.66 -17.28
N ALA A 251 -6.09 12.58 -17.41
CA ALA A 251 -5.85 13.83 -18.15
C ALA A 251 -4.75 14.65 -17.45
N PRO A 252 -4.04 15.54 -18.18
CA PRO A 252 -2.99 16.36 -17.58
C PRO A 252 -3.43 17.25 -16.41
N ARG A 253 -4.74 17.55 -16.36
CA ARG A 253 -5.39 18.36 -15.32
C ARG A 253 -6.78 17.83 -15.00
#